data_5e5a40d71c993050e4df33d28aaca651
#
_entry.id   5e5a40d71c993050e4df33d28aaca651
#
_cell.length_a   1.000
_cell.length_b   1.000
_cell.length_c   1.000
_cell.angle_alpha   90.00
_cell.angle_beta   90.00
_cell.angle_gamma   90.00
#
_symmetry.space_group_name_H-M   'P 1'
#
loop_
_entity.id
_entity.type
_entity.pdbx_description
1 polymer ?
#
loop_
_entity_poly.entity_id
_entity_poly.type
_entity_poly.pdbx_seq_one_letter_code
_entity_poly.pdbx_strand_id
1 'polypeptide(L)'
;MNLVSVIIASYNRFGYLLNAIKSVQEQTYKNIEIIVVNDGSFQKEYVDYKFADNITVLHREVNSRREFGYANLGHVRNQGIKIAKGEYIAILDDDDYWLSTKIEKQLEEMKKNNCGFSCTKAFIDAIDGGGLYDITKKYHPIYDYRYAIKRIYNIDIKFENGILFLKEYCDDKFNAIICSSVLIRKDLLIKVLYMDTGKPPAEDERTWMKLLEITNCLLINTPLIYYDVGHGDGQQWV
;
A
#
# COMPACT_ATOMS: atom_id res chain seq x y z
N MET A 1 10.31 -19.77 4.92
CA MET A 1 9.97 -18.53 4.21
C MET A 1 8.89 -17.84 5.02
N ASN A 2 9.01 -16.54 5.29
CA ASN A 2 8.05 -15.76 6.09
C ASN A 2 6.78 -15.54 5.29
N LEU A 3 5.61 -15.76 5.87
CA LEU A 3 4.35 -15.49 5.20
C LEU A 3 4.12 -13.97 5.10
N VAL A 4 3.70 -13.51 3.94
CA VAL A 4 3.27 -12.11 3.70
C VAL A 4 1.77 -12.09 3.50
N SER A 5 1.05 -11.29 4.28
CA SER A 5 -0.37 -11.03 4.09
C SER A 5 -0.55 -9.71 3.34
N VAL A 6 -1.16 -9.78 2.16
CA VAL A 6 -1.50 -8.60 1.36
C VAL A 6 -2.93 -8.20 1.66
N ILE A 7 -3.11 -6.96 2.11
CA ILE A 7 -4.42 -6.41 2.48
C ILE A 7 -4.89 -5.47 1.36
N ILE A 8 -6.07 -5.74 0.80
CA ILE A 8 -6.69 -4.94 -0.26
C ILE A 8 -8.07 -4.50 0.23
N ALA A 9 -8.25 -3.20 0.49
CA ALA A 9 -9.58 -2.63 0.73
C ALA A 9 -10.22 -2.28 -0.60
N SER A 10 -11.51 -2.61 -0.81
CA SER A 10 -12.19 -2.34 -2.07
C SER A 10 -13.67 -2.02 -1.88
N TYR A 11 -14.17 -1.07 -2.69
CA TYR A 11 -15.57 -0.68 -2.71
C TYR A 11 -16.05 -0.36 -4.12
N ASN A 12 -16.96 -1.19 -4.68
CA ASN A 12 -17.58 -1.00 -6.00
C ASN A 12 -16.57 -0.80 -7.16
N ARG A 13 -15.42 -1.48 -7.10
CA ARG A 13 -14.33 -1.41 -8.08
C ARG A 13 -13.82 -2.78 -8.47
N PHE A 14 -14.74 -3.75 -8.70
CA PHE A 14 -14.38 -5.15 -8.87
C PHE A 14 -13.36 -5.40 -9.99
N GLY A 15 -13.45 -4.70 -11.12
CA GLY A 15 -12.50 -4.83 -12.23
C GLY A 15 -11.07 -4.41 -11.83
N TYR A 16 -10.93 -3.32 -11.09
CA TYR A 16 -9.63 -2.87 -10.55
C TYR A 16 -9.09 -3.86 -9.52
N LEU A 17 -9.93 -4.30 -8.58
CA LEU A 17 -9.57 -5.32 -7.61
C LEU A 17 -8.97 -6.56 -8.26
N LEU A 18 -9.53 -7.06 -9.37
CA LEU A 18 -8.98 -8.22 -10.08
C LEU A 18 -7.58 -7.95 -10.63
N ASN A 19 -7.29 -6.74 -11.13
CA ASN A 19 -5.97 -6.36 -11.59
C ASN A 19 -4.96 -6.28 -10.44
N ALA A 20 -5.36 -5.68 -9.31
CA ALA A 20 -4.55 -5.65 -8.10
C ALA A 20 -4.21 -7.08 -7.62
N ILE A 21 -5.21 -7.95 -7.49
CA ILE A 21 -5.03 -9.36 -7.12
C ILE A 21 -4.08 -10.08 -8.08
N LYS A 22 -4.27 -9.91 -9.39
CA LYS A 22 -3.39 -10.51 -10.40
C LYS A 22 -1.94 -10.11 -10.21
N SER A 23 -1.66 -8.84 -9.94
CA SER A 23 -0.30 -8.34 -9.70
C SER A 23 0.36 -8.99 -8.47
N VAL A 24 -0.43 -9.35 -7.46
CA VAL A 24 0.05 -10.11 -6.29
C VAL A 24 0.30 -11.57 -6.63
N GLN A 25 -0.56 -12.21 -7.39
CA GLN A 25 -0.39 -13.61 -7.82
C GLN A 25 0.86 -13.79 -8.72
N GLU A 26 1.20 -12.76 -9.49
CA GLU A 26 2.37 -12.73 -10.38
C GLU A 26 3.70 -12.44 -9.65
N GLN A 27 3.69 -12.21 -8.32
CA GLN A 27 4.92 -12.01 -7.55
C GLN A 27 5.87 -13.22 -7.66
N THR A 28 7.19 -12.96 -7.74
CA THR A 28 8.23 -14.00 -7.68
C THR A 28 8.25 -14.70 -6.33
N TYR A 29 8.01 -13.96 -5.24
CA TYR A 29 7.82 -14.50 -3.91
C TYR A 29 6.46 -15.19 -3.80
N LYS A 30 6.42 -16.48 -3.39
CA LYS A 30 5.20 -17.30 -3.46
C LYS A 30 4.47 -17.51 -2.13
N ASN A 31 5.13 -17.28 -0.99
CA ASN A 31 4.49 -17.47 0.31
C ASN A 31 3.63 -16.26 0.70
N ILE A 32 2.53 -16.08 0.00
CA ILE A 32 1.61 -14.95 0.12
C ILE A 32 0.18 -15.44 0.34
N GLU A 33 -0.51 -14.85 1.29
CA GLU A 33 -1.97 -14.84 1.37
C GLU A 33 -2.51 -13.46 0.98
N ILE A 34 -3.70 -13.43 0.38
CA ILE A 34 -4.39 -12.19 0.01
C ILE A 34 -5.65 -12.07 0.84
N ILE A 35 -5.87 -10.93 1.45
CA ILE A 35 -7.07 -10.63 2.23
C ILE A 35 -7.73 -9.39 1.63
N VAL A 36 -8.84 -9.62 0.95
CA VAL A 36 -9.69 -8.56 0.41
C VAL A 36 -10.71 -8.16 1.48
N VAL A 37 -10.81 -6.87 1.76
CA VAL A 37 -11.87 -6.32 2.61
C VAL A 37 -12.84 -5.55 1.73
N ASN A 38 -13.97 -6.19 1.40
CA ASN A 38 -15.06 -5.57 0.66
C ASN A 38 -15.85 -4.67 1.60
N ASP A 39 -15.74 -3.36 1.41
CA ASP A 39 -16.36 -2.35 2.26
C ASP A 39 -17.86 -2.11 1.93
N GLY A 40 -18.64 -3.19 1.90
CA GLY A 40 -20.09 -3.12 1.69
C GLY A 40 -20.47 -2.75 0.24
N SER A 41 -19.75 -3.29 -0.74
CA SER A 41 -20.07 -3.10 -2.17
C SER A 41 -21.43 -3.69 -2.54
N PHE A 42 -22.12 -3.04 -3.48
CA PHE A 42 -23.37 -3.54 -4.07
C PHE A 42 -23.15 -4.32 -5.37
N GLN A 43 -21.94 -4.34 -5.92
CA GLN A 43 -21.58 -5.17 -7.08
C GLN A 43 -21.62 -6.63 -6.68
N LYS A 44 -22.46 -7.43 -7.37
CA LYS A 44 -22.67 -8.86 -7.06
C LYS A 44 -21.43 -9.71 -7.24
N GLU A 45 -20.53 -9.28 -8.12
CA GLU A 45 -19.27 -9.96 -8.43
C GLU A 45 -18.42 -10.19 -7.17
N TYR A 46 -18.48 -9.33 -6.17
CA TYR A 46 -17.75 -9.54 -4.90
C TYR A 46 -18.22 -10.80 -4.16
N VAL A 47 -19.45 -11.25 -4.38
CA VAL A 47 -20.04 -12.45 -3.76
C VAL A 47 -20.00 -13.65 -4.72
N ASP A 48 -20.30 -13.42 -5.99
CA ASP A 48 -20.51 -14.48 -6.97
C ASP A 48 -19.19 -15.01 -7.56
N TYR A 49 -18.12 -14.21 -7.51
CA TYR A 49 -16.84 -14.59 -8.08
C TYR A 49 -16.11 -15.61 -7.21
N LYS A 50 -15.63 -16.68 -7.84
CA LYS A 50 -14.86 -17.73 -7.15
C LYS A 50 -13.39 -17.35 -7.10
N PHE A 51 -12.96 -16.83 -5.98
CA PHE A 51 -11.55 -16.54 -5.72
C PHE A 51 -10.73 -17.81 -5.51
N ALA A 52 -9.41 -17.72 -5.69
CA ALA A 52 -8.48 -18.82 -5.41
C ALA A 52 -8.37 -19.09 -3.89
N ASP A 53 -7.94 -20.29 -3.52
CA ASP A 53 -7.93 -20.78 -2.12
C ASP A 53 -7.05 -19.95 -1.18
N ASN A 54 -6.04 -19.25 -1.71
CA ASN A 54 -5.16 -18.37 -0.93
C ASN A 54 -5.69 -16.94 -0.79
N ILE A 55 -6.93 -16.68 -1.24
CA ILE A 55 -7.60 -15.38 -1.15
C ILE A 55 -8.78 -15.50 -0.18
N THR A 56 -8.75 -14.68 0.86
CA THR A 56 -9.86 -14.55 1.81
C THR A 56 -10.59 -13.23 1.53
N VAL A 57 -11.91 -13.27 1.40
CA VAL A 57 -12.73 -12.06 1.25
C VAL A 57 -13.54 -11.83 2.53
N LEU A 58 -13.35 -10.69 3.16
CA LEU A 58 -14.18 -10.21 4.26
C LEU A 58 -15.23 -9.26 3.69
N HIS A 59 -16.51 -9.57 3.91
CA HIS A 59 -17.61 -8.73 3.49
C HIS A 59 -18.12 -7.93 4.68
N ARG A 60 -18.10 -6.60 4.58
CA ARG A 60 -18.77 -5.73 5.52
C ARG A 60 -20.23 -5.55 5.10
N GLU A 61 -21.12 -5.55 6.07
CA GLU A 61 -22.55 -5.32 5.82
C GLU A 61 -22.84 -3.85 5.50
N VAL A 62 -22.09 -2.94 6.15
CA VAL A 62 -22.26 -1.50 6.02
C VAL A 62 -20.95 -0.88 5.55
N ASN A 63 -21.02 -0.05 4.52
CA ASN A 63 -19.89 0.73 4.03
C ASN A 63 -19.36 1.69 5.11
N SER A 64 -18.05 1.85 5.19
CA SER A 64 -17.39 2.68 6.21
C SER A 64 -17.87 4.13 6.20
N ARG A 65 -18.17 4.68 5.01
CA ARG A 65 -18.71 6.04 4.90
C ARG A 65 -20.10 6.18 5.54
N ARG A 66 -20.96 5.15 5.43
CA ARG A 66 -22.26 5.14 6.09
C ARG A 66 -22.13 5.00 7.60
N GLU A 67 -21.16 4.17 8.05
CA GLU A 67 -20.96 3.90 9.47
C GLU A 67 -20.32 5.10 10.20
N PHE A 68 -19.30 5.73 9.61
CA PHE A 68 -18.50 6.78 10.26
C PHE A 68 -18.80 8.21 9.75
N GLY A 69 -19.58 8.37 8.68
CA GLY A 69 -19.83 9.65 8.01
C GLY A 69 -18.70 10.07 7.07
N TYR A 70 -17.67 9.25 6.90
CA TYR A 70 -16.54 9.42 5.97
C TYR A 70 -15.94 8.06 5.62
N ALA A 71 -15.26 7.97 4.45
CA ALA A 71 -14.53 6.75 4.08
C ALA A 71 -13.40 6.50 5.08
N ASN A 72 -13.50 5.42 5.88
CA ASN A 72 -12.52 5.08 6.92
C ASN A 72 -11.65 3.90 6.46
N LEU A 73 -10.71 4.17 5.55
CA LEU A 73 -9.84 3.14 4.97
C LEU A 73 -8.96 2.47 6.01
N GLY A 74 -8.48 3.22 7.01
CA GLY A 74 -7.72 2.63 8.12
C GLY A 74 -8.53 1.58 8.87
N HIS A 75 -9.81 1.87 9.17
CA HIS A 75 -10.71 0.89 9.80
C HIS A 75 -10.93 -0.34 8.92
N VAL A 76 -11.17 -0.13 7.62
CA VAL A 76 -11.39 -1.23 6.66
C VAL A 76 -10.15 -2.12 6.58
N ARG A 77 -8.97 -1.54 6.34
CA ARG A 77 -7.70 -2.27 6.27
C ARG A 77 -7.40 -3.02 7.56
N ASN A 78 -7.72 -2.44 8.72
CA ASN A 78 -7.50 -3.05 10.02
C ASN A 78 -8.29 -4.36 10.22
N GLN A 79 -9.46 -4.52 9.62
CA GLN A 79 -10.19 -5.79 9.67
C GLN A 79 -9.38 -6.91 9.00
N GLY A 80 -8.80 -6.63 7.84
CA GLY A 80 -7.91 -7.57 7.16
C GLY A 80 -6.63 -7.85 7.95
N ILE A 81 -5.97 -6.79 8.48
CA ILE A 81 -4.73 -6.93 9.27
C ILE A 81 -4.94 -7.80 10.52
N LYS A 82 -6.10 -7.70 11.17
CA LYS A 82 -6.40 -8.50 12.38
C LYS A 82 -6.45 -9.99 12.11
N ILE A 83 -6.98 -10.43 10.98
CA ILE A 83 -7.07 -11.85 10.60
C ILE A 83 -5.84 -12.36 9.85
N ALA A 84 -4.98 -11.48 9.38
CA ALA A 84 -3.76 -11.82 8.67
C ALA A 84 -2.89 -12.78 9.49
N LYS A 85 -2.37 -13.83 8.85
CA LYS A 85 -1.50 -14.83 9.47
C LYS A 85 -0.02 -14.57 9.21
N GLY A 86 0.30 -13.67 8.26
CA GLY A 86 1.65 -13.35 7.86
C GLY A 86 2.45 -12.63 8.95
N GLU A 87 3.75 -12.87 8.94
CA GLU A 87 4.72 -12.13 9.73
C GLU A 87 4.87 -10.68 9.21
N TYR A 88 4.65 -10.50 7.91
CA TYR A 88 4.66 -9.22 7.24
C TYR A 88 3.29 -8.87 6.68
N ILE A 89 2.97 -7.59 6.75
CA ILE A 89 1.78 -6.98 6.15
C ILE A 89 2.21 -6.08 5.00
N ALA A 90 1.63 -6.27 3.84
CA ALA A 90 1.70 -5.35 2.72
C ALA A 90 0.31 -4.76 2.45
N ILE A 91 0.25 -3.49 2.13
CA ILE A 91 -1.00 -2.82 1.75
C ILE A 91 -0.98 -2.61 0.24
N LEU A 92 -2.10 -2.83 -0.41
CA LEU A 92 -2.30 -2.55 -1.83
C LEU A 92 -3.69 -1.93 -2.01
N ASP A 93 -3.76 -0.77 -2.62
CA ASP A 93 -5.02 -0.15 -3.01
C ASP A 93 -5.58 -0.85 -4.26
N ASP A 94 -6.89 -0.91 -4.39
CA ASP A 94 -7.55 -1.72 -5.41
C ASP A 94 -7.38 -1.17 -6.84
N ASP A 95 -6.93 0.08 -6.98
CA ASP A 95 -6.60 0.75 -8.25
C ASP A 95 -5.09 0.75 -8.58
N ASP A 96 -4.26 0.24 -7.69
CA ASP A 96 -2.82 0.11 -7.90
C ASP A 96 -2.42 -1.31 -8.32
N TYR A 97 -1.19 -1.48 -8.80
CA TYR A 97 -0.61 -2.82 -9.00
C TYR A 97 0.91 -2.85 -8.84
N TRP A 98 1.43 -4.04 -8.56
CA TRP A 98 2.83 -4.28 -8.26
C TRP A 98 3.61 -4.89 -9.41
N LEU A 99 4.90 -4.53 -9.50
CA LEU A 99 5.84 -5.30 -10.31
C LEU A 99 6.18 -6.62 -9.62
N SER A 100 6.41 -7.64 -10.41
CA SER A 100 6.53 -9.05 -9.95
C SER A 100 7.61 -9.30 -8.89
N THR A 101 8.62 -8.46 -8.77
CA THR A 101 9.74 -8.65 -7.83
C THR A 101 9.63 -7.81 -6.55
N LYS A 102 8.49 -7.12 -6.32
CA LYS A 102 8.36 -6.17 -5.20
C LYS A 102 8.59 -6.84 -3.84
N ILE A 103 7.83 -7.86 -3.54
CA ILE A 103 7.88 -8.53 -2.21
C ILE A 103 9.26 -9.15 -1.97
N GLU A 104 9.82 -9.83 -2.95
CA GLU A 104 11.13 -10.46 -2.84
C GLU A 104 12.24 -9.42 -2.52
N LYS A 105 12.32 -8.35 -3.31
CA LYS A 105 13.30 -7.27 -3.10
C LYS A 105 13.14 -6.57 -1.76
N GLN A 106 11.90 -6.30 -1.33
CA GLN A 106 11.68 -5.68 -0.03
C GLN A 106 12.14 -6.58 1.12
N LEU A 107 11.78 -7.87 1.10
CA LEU A 107 12.19 -8.82 2.13
C LEU A 107 13.73 -8.98 2.18
N GLU A 108 14.40 -9.03 1.03
CA GLU A 108 15.87 -9.10 0.95
C GLU A 108 16.52 -7.87 1.59
N GLU A 109 16.11 -6.68 1.18
CA GLU A 109 16.69 -5.44 1.71
C GLU A 109 16.34 -5.20 3.18
N MET A 110 15.12 -5.54 3.62
CA MET A 110 14.72 -5.47 5.02
C MET A 110 15.57 -6.41 5.89
N LYS A 111 15.82 -7.63 5.43
CA LYS A 111 16.68 -8.60 6.13
C LYS A 111 18.12 -8.12 6.19
N LYS A 112 18.69 -7.69 5.06
CA LYS A 112 20.06 -7.19 4.95
C LYS A 112 20.34 -6.01 5.87
N ASN A 113 19.36 -5.11 6.01
CA ASN A 113 19.49 -3.88 6.79
C ASN A 113 18.84 -3.96 8.18
N ASN A 114 18.41 -5.15 8.61
CA ASN A 114 17.74 -5.38 9.90
C ASN A 114 16.61 -4.38 10.17
N CYS A 115 15.77 -4.13 9.15
CA CYS A 115 14.67 -3.17 9.20
C CYS A 115 13.32 -3.87 9.11
N GLY A 116 12.36 -3.45 9.92
CA GLY A 116 11.01 -4.05 9.95
C GLY A 116 9.96 -3.31 9.14
N PHE A 117 10.33 -2.20 8.49
CA PHE A 117 9.43 -1.37 7.69
C PHE A 117 10.14 -0.87 6.44
N SER A 118 9.54 -1.06 5.27
CA SER A 118 10.09 -0.59 4.00
C SER A 118 9.01 -0.04 3.07
N CYS A 119 9.42 0.83 2.16
CA CYS A 119 8.64 1.29 1.02
C CYS A 119 9.50 1.32 -0.24
N THR A 120 8.87 1.52 -1.39
CA THR A 120 9.55 1.58 -2.68
C THR A 120 9.17 2.84 -3.43
N LYS A 121 9.95 3.20 -4.46
CA LYS A 121 9.47 4.18 -5.44
C LYS A 121 8.27 3.64 -6.23
N ALA A 122 7.55 4.55 -6.85
CA ALA A 122 6.42 4.26 -7.72
C ALA A 122 6.64 4.80 -9.13
N PHE A 123 6.06 4.11 -10.11
CA PHE A 123 5.64 4.73 -11.35
C PHE A 123 4.27 5.36 -11.11
N ILE A 124 4.05 6.57 -11.59
CA ILE A 124 2.74 7.21 -11.46
C ILE A 124 2.11 7.30 -12.83
N ASP A 125 0.86 6.88 -12.95
CA ASP A 125 0.07 7.13 -14.14
C ASP A 125 -0.35 8.60 -14.13
N ALA A 126 0.36 9.41 -14.89
CA ALA A 126 -0.01 10.81 -15.11
C ALA A 126 -1.03 10.83 -16.26
N ILE A 127 -2.22 10.85 -15.89
CA ILE A 127 -3.49 10.85 -16.56
C ILE A 127 -3.51 11.54 -17.92
N ASP A 128 -3.95 10.79 -18.91
CA ASP A 128 -4.86 11.28 -19.94
C ASP A 128 -6.10 10.37 -19.94
N GLY A 129 -7.05 10.70 -19.07
CA GLY A 129 -8.44 10.28 -19.16
C GLY A 129 -8.73 8.77 -19.24
N GLY A 130 -8.76 8.10 -18.10
CA GLY A 130 -9.67 6.97 -17.88
C GLY A 130 -9.54 5.78 -18.83
N GLY A 131 -8.48 5.04 -18.74
CA GLY A 131 -8.37 3.77 -19.46
C GLY A 131 -7.56 2.76 -18.68
N LEU A 132 -8.00 1.52 -18.71
CA LEU A 132 -7.26 0.34 -18.27
C LEU A 132 -5.76 0.48 -18.63
N TYR A 133 -4.89 0.26 -17.66
CA TYR A 133 -3.45 0.37 -17.72
C TYR A 133 -2.85 -0.03 -19.07
N ASP A 134 -2.41 0.95 -19.84
CA ASP A 134 -1.60 0.72 -21.01
C ASP A 134 -0.13 0.63 -20.57
N ILE A 135 0.34 -0.60 -20.35
CA ILE A 135 1.73 -0.87 -19.96
C ILE A 135 2.77 -0.40 -20.98
N THR A 136 2.34 0.07 -22.16
CA THR A 136 3.24 0.61 -23.21
C THR A 136 3.54 2.08 -23.03
N LYS A 137 2.80 2.81 -22.17
CA LYS A 137 3.08 4.22 -21.89
C LYS A 137 4.35 4.35 -21.05
N LYS A 138 5.19 5.30 -21.39
CA LYS A 138 6.37 5.66 -20.60
C LYS A 138 5.93 6.35 -19.32
N TYR A 139 5.92 5.61 -18.22
CA TYR A 139 5.71 6.16 -16.89
C TYR A 139 6.97 6.87 -16.42
N HIS A 140 6.82 8.09 -15.94
CA HIS A 140 7.89 8.79 -15.25
C HIS A 140 7.80 8.49 -13.75
N PRO A 141 8.90 8.08 -13.09
CA PRO A 141 8.92 8.03 -11.63
C PRO A 141 8.71 9.46 -11.12
N ILE A 142 7.53 9.77 -10.59
CA ILE A 142 7.16 11.15 -10.19
C ILE A 142 7.82 11.54 -8.87
N TYR A 143 8.00 10.59 -7.96
CA TYR A 143 8.71 10.89 -6.74
C TYR A 143 10.20 10.63 -6.89
N ASP A 144 10.92 11.64 -7.35
CA ASP A 144 12.32 11.74 -6.97
C ASP A 144 12.35 12.31 -5.54
N TYR A 145 12.41 11.42 -4.55
CA TYR A 145 12.51 11.78 -3.13
C TYR A 145 13.64 12.77 -2.86
N ARG A 146 14.72 12.73 -3.63
CA ARG A 146 15.82 13.69 -3.55
C ARG A 146 15.34 15.10 -3.84
N TYR A 147 14.55 15.26 -4.90
CA TYR A 147 14.01 16.57 -5.27
C TYR A 147 13.02 17.07 -4.21
N ALA A 148 12.13 16.23 -3.71
CA ALA A 148 11.17 16.61 -2.68
C ALA A 148 11.87 17.00 -1.37
N ILE A 149 12.81 16.20 -0.89
CA ILE A 149 13.59 16.47 0.32
C ILE A 149 14.46 17.73 0.12
N LYS A 150 15.12 17.88 -1.03
CA LYS A 150 15.88 19.10 -1.35
C LYS A 150 15.01 20.35 -1.32
N ARG A 151 13.82 20.27 -1.92
CA ARG A 151 12.88 21.40 -1.98
C ARG A 151 12.37 21.79 -0.59
N ILE A 152 12.08 20.82 0.29
CA ILE A 152 11.46 21.08 1.58
C ILE A 152 12.49 21.43 2.65
N TYR A 153 13.60 20.69 2.69
CA TYR A 153 14.60 20.79 3.76
C TYR A 153 15.91 21.43 3.32
N ASN A 154 16.09 21.71 2.03
CA ASN A 154 17.34 22.20 1.42
C ASN A 154 18.54 21.25 1.66
N ILE A 155 18.30 19.96 1.74
CA ILE A 155 19.29 18.91 1.98
C ILE A 155 19.47 18.09 0.71
N ASP A 156 20.74 17.85 0.32
CA ASP A 156 21.08 16.91 -0.74
C ASP A 156 21.27 15.53 -0.14
N ILE A 157 20.40 14.59 -0.50
CA ILE A 157 20.47 13.20 -0.06
C ILE A 157 21.08 12.31 -1.13
N LYS A 158 21.73 11.24 -0.68
CA LYS A 158 22.25 10.20 -1.56
C LYS A 158 21.70 8.85 -1.11
N PHE A 159 21.32 8.04 -2.09
CA PHE A 159 21.01 6.64 -1.81
C PHE A 159 22.32 5.85 -1.63
N GLU A 160 22.47 5.20 -0.50
CA GLU A 160 23.59 4.30 -0.25
C GLU A 160 23.21 2.87 -0.64
N ASN A 161 23.94 2.28 -1.59
CA ASN A 161 23.64 0.95 -2.13
C ASN A 161 22.16 0.80 -2.62
N GLY A 162 21.57 1.88 -3.12
CA GLY A 162 20.20 1.86 -3.63
C GLY A 162 19.10 2.00 -2.57
N ILE A 163 19.44 2.34 -1.32
CA ILE A 163 18.50 2.52 -0.21
C ILE A 163 18.68 3.87 0.50
N LEU A 164 17.63 4.29 1.18
CA LEU A 164 17.61 5.46 2.05
C LEU A 164 16.75 5.17 3.29
N PHE A 165 17.20 5.57 4.47
CA PHE A 165 16.38 5.52 5.68
C PHE A 165 15.61 6.82 5.85
N LEU A 166 14.27 6.72 5.98
CA LEU A 166 13.37 7.87 5.90
C LEU A 166 13.10 8.59 7.22
N LYS A 167 13.41 8.00 8.38
CA LYS A 167 13.05 8.57 9.68
C LYS A 167 13.50 10.02 9.88
N GLU A 168 14.64 10.39 9.30
CA GLU A 168 15.20 11.74 9.41
C GLU A 168 14.62 12.74 8.41
N TYR A 169 13.79 12.24 7.46
CA TYR A 169 13.28 13.03 6.33
C TYR A 169 11.74 13.03 6.24
N CYS A 170 11.05 12.43 7.21
CA CYS A 170 9.59 12.45 7.29
C CYS A 170 9.16 13.19 8.56
N ASP A 171 8.31 14.18 8.39
CA ASP A 171 7.67 14.95 9.45
C ASP A 171 6.29 15.44 9.01
N ASP A 172 5.65 16.33 9.76
CA ASP A 172 4.34 16.90 9.45
C ASP A 172 4.27 17.64 8.11
N LYS A 173 5.42 17.97 7.51
CA LYS A 173 5.51 18.72 6.25
C LYS A 173 5.71 17.84 5.03
N PHE A 174 6.23 16.64 5.24
CA PHE A 174 6.56 15.74 4.16
C PHE A 174 6.47 14.27 4.58
N ASN A 175 5.59 13.56 3.91
CA ASN A 175 5.53 12.11 3.97
C ASN A 175 5.67 11.55 2.55
N ALA A 176 6.73 10.76 2.36
CA ALA A 176 7.06 10.18 1.06
C ALA A 176 6.54 8.74 0.90
N ILE A 177 5.86 8.19 1.91
CA ILE A 177 5.53 6.76 1.96
C ILE A 177 4.17 6.51 1.33
N ILE A 178 4.17 6.02 0.09
CA ILE A 178 2.95 5.65 -0.65
C ILE A 178 2.37 4.36 -0.03
N CYS A 179 1.06 4.35 0.25
CA CYS A 179 0.37 3.25 0.93
C CYS A 179 0.61 1.90 0.23
N SER A 180 0.42 1.81 -1.07
CA SER A 180 0.62 0.57 -1.84
C SER A 180 2.08 0.13 -1.97
N SER A 181 3.03 0.95 -1.54
CA SER A 181 4.46 0.63 -1.60
C SER A 181 4.98 -0.12 -0.39
N VAL A 182 4.25 -0.12 0.72
CA VAL A 182 4.77 -0.58 2.02
C VAL A 182 4.86 -2.10 2.16
N LEU A 183 5.85 -2.53 2.95
CA LEU A 183 5.94 -3.85 3.57
C LEU A 183 6.38 -3.67 5.01
N ILE A 184 5.61 -4.18 5.96
CA ILE A 184 5.76 -3.88 7.38
C ILE A 184 5.72 -5.19 8.18
N ARG A 185 6.61 -5.35 9.12
CA ARG A 185 6.52 -6.44 10.09
C ARG A 185 5.26 -6.24 10.95
N LYS A 186 4.42 -7.27 11.04
CA LYS A 186 3.09 -7.19 11.68
C LYS A 186 3.17 -6.76 13.15
N ASP A 187 4.22 -7.19 13.89
CA ASP A 187 4.41 -6.80 15.29
C ASP A 187 4.57 -5.28 15.47
N LEU A 188 5.13 -4.58 14.49
CA LEU A 188 5.24 -3.11 14.52
C LEU A 188 3.88 -2.43 14.38
N LEU A 189 3.02 -2.93 13.48
CA LEU A 189 1.64 -2.41 13.35
C LEU A 189 0.84 -2.65 14.64
N ILE A 190 1.03 -3.79 15.29
CA ILE A 190 0.39 -4.07 16.59
C ILE A 190 0.85 -3.08 17.66
N LYS A 191 2.16 -2.75 17.72
CA LYS A 191 2.71 -1.79 18.68
C LYS A 191 2.16 -0.38 18.53
N VAL A 192 1.82 0.04 17.31
CA VAL A 192 1.21 1.35 17.04
C VAL A 192 -0.32 1.32 16.98
N LEU A 193 -0.92 0.21 17.42
CA LEU A 193 -2.38 -0.01 17.45
C LEU A 193 -3.02 -0.04 16.06
N TYR A 194 -2.31 -0.66 15.10
CA TYR A 194 -2.73 -0.82 13.72
C TYR A 194 -2.72 0.50 12.92
N MET A 195 -3.47 0.55 11.81
CA MET A 195 -3.61 1.77 11.03
C MET A 195 -4.50 2.79 11.75
N ASP A 196 -4.17 4.05 11.56
CA ASP A 196 -4.98 5.15 12.10
C ASP A 196 -6.40 5.14 11.51
N THR A 197 -7.39 5.43 12.34
CA THR A 197 -8.81 5.42 11.97
C THR A 197 -9.46 6.80 12.09
N GLY A 198 -8.66 7.85 12.18
CA GLY A 198 -9.13 9.23 12.18
C GLY A 198 -9.71 9.67 10.85
N LYS A 199 -10.33 10.85 10.82
CA LYS A 199 -10.89 11.40 9.58
C LYS A 199 -9.84 11.56 8.49
N PRO A 200 -10.20 11.24 7.22
CA PRO A 200 -9.33 11.53 6.09
C PRO A 200 -9.11 13.06 5.92
N PRO A 201 -8.09 13.48 5.18
CA PRO A 201 -7.08 12.62 4.55
C PRO A 201 -6.00 12.17 5.56
N ALA A 202 -5.09 11.32 5.07
CA ALA A 202 -3.83 11.01 5.75
C ALA A 202 -3.88 10.02 6.93
N GLU A 203 -4.82 9.06 6.96
CA GLU A 203 -4.81 7.97 7.94
C GLU A 203 -3.56 7.08 7.81
N ASP A 204 -3.07 6.89 6.59
CA ASP A 204 -1.84 6.19 6.29
C ASP A 204 -0.62 7.00 6.74
N GLU A 205 -0.52 8.29 6.44
CA GLU A 205 0.55 9.17 6.90
C GLU A 205 0.65 9.17 8.43
N ARG A 206 -0.47 9.32 9.14
CA ARG A 206 -0.48 9.26 10.61
C ARG A 206 0.00 7.91 11.13
N THR A 207 -0.30 6.83 10.41
CA THR A 207 0.21 5.50 10.73
C THR A 207 1.72 5.42 10.53
N TRP A 208 2.21 5.95 9.40
CA TRP A 208 3.64 5.94 9.10
C TRP A 208 4.43 6.78 10.11
N MET A 209 3.91 7.92 10.51
CA MET A 209 4.55 8.74 11.55
C MET A 209 4.67 7.99 12.88
N LYS A 210 3.61 7.31 13.36
CA LYS A 210 3.67 6.47 14.55
C LYS A 210 4.69 5.33 14.42
N LEU A 211 4.80 4.71 13.25
CA LEU A 211 5.81 3.69 13.00
C LEU A 211 7.23 4.26 13.03
N LEU A 212 7.43 5.45 12.45
CA LEU A 212 8.74 6.11 12.46
C LEU A 212 9.21 6.55 13.86
N GLU A 213 8.31 6.69 14.83
CA GLU A 213 8.70 6.90 16.23
C GLU A 213 9.44 5.68 16.81
N ILE A 214 9.03 4.46 16.44
CA ILE A 214 9.53 3.20 17.02
C ILE A 214 10.51 2.44 16.12
N THR A 215 10.58 2.75 14.84
CA THR A 215 11.48 2.10 13.87
C THR A 215 11.89 3.08 12.79
N ASN A 216 12.74 2.64 11.86
CA ASN A 216 13.01 3.39 10.64
C ASN A 216 12.23 2.78 9.46
N CYS A 217 12.05 3.54 8.38
CA CYS A 217 11.54 3.06 7.11
C CYS A 217 12.65 3.02 6.07
N LEU A 218 12.84 1.88 5.46
CA LEU A 218 13.80 1.66 4.38
C LEU A 218 13.16 1.97 3.03
N LEU A 219 13.53 3.07 2.40
CA LEU A 219 13.14 3.38 1.03
C LEU A 219 14.08 2.70 0.04
N ILE A 220 13.52 1.84 -0.80
CA ILE A 220 14.24 1.17 -1.90
C ILE A 220 14.12 2.04 -3.16
N ASN A 221 15.28 2.45 -3.71
CA ASN A 221 15.37 3.35 -4.87
C ASN A 221 15.03 2.66 -6.19
N THR A 222 14.08 1.75 -6.19
CA THR A 222 13.58 1.06 -7.38
C THR A 222 12.06 1.23 -7.40
N PRO A 223 11.48 1.71 -8.50
CA PRO A 223 10.02 1.72 -8.63
C PRO A 223 9.53 0.28 -8.79
N LEU A 224 8.67 -0.15 -7.88
CA LEU A 224 8.13 -1.51 -7.80
C LEU A 224 6.60 -1.56 -7.74
N ILE A 225 5.97 -0.40 -7.86
CA ILE A 225 4.52 -0.26 -7.95
C ILE A 225 4.15 0.71 -9.08
N TYR A 226 2.96 0.55 -9.60
CA TYR A 226 2.26 1.54 -10.38
C TYR A 226 1.16 2.13 -9.50
N TYR A 227 1.25 3.43 -9.28
CA TYR A 227 0.33 4.20 -8.46
C TYR A 227 -0.62 4.97 -9.36
N ASP A 228 -1.92 4.69 -9.27
CA ASP A 228 -2.96 5.35 -10.04
C ASP A 228 -3.41 6.63 -9.35
N VAL A 229 -3.13 7.78 -9.94
CA VAL A 229 -3.64 9.07 -9.49
C VAL A 229 -4.89 9.53 -10.24
N GLY A 230 -5.36 8.74 -11.24
CA GLY A 230 -6.45 9.10 -12.13
C GLY A 230 -7.84 8.76 -11.63
N HIS A 231 -7.95 7.84 -10.72
CA HIS A 231 -9.24 7.30 -10.29
C HIS A 231 -9.72 7.85 -8.94
N GLY A 232 -9.07 8.91 -8.48
CA GLY A 232 -9.50 9.73 -7.34
C GLY A 232 -9.18 9.10 -6.00
N ASP A 233 -8.55 9.82 -5.22
CA ASP A 233 -8.21 9.88 -3.80
C ASP A 233 -9.27 9.32 -2.83
N GLY A 234 -9.87 8.17 -3.08
CA GLY A 234 -11.00 7.66 -2.30
C GLY A 234 -12.27 8.52 -2.39
N GLN A 235 -12.29 9.56 -3.22
CA GLN A 235 -13.46 10.44 -3.39
C GLN A 235 -14.63 9.73 -4.06
N GLN A 236 -14.39 8.67 -4.80
CA GLN A 236 -15.43 7.82 -5.39
C GLN A 236 -16.09 6.85 -4.40
N TRP A 237 -15.65 6.82 -3.15
CA TRP A 237 -16.36 6.18 -2.05
C TRP A 237 -17.61 6.99 -1.63
N VAL A 238 -18.25 7.60 -2.61
CA VAL A 238 -19.45 8.45 -2.47
C VAL A 238 -20.72 7.60 -2.53
#